data_fb791034ea1b7733a918c5c7870d98a0
#
_entry.id   fb791034ea1b7733a918c5c7870d98a0
#
_cell.length_a   1.000
_cell.length_b   1.000
_cell.length_c   1.000
_cell.angle_alpha   90.00
_cell.angle_beta   90.00
_cell.angle_gamma   90.00
#
_symmetry.space_group_name_H-M   'P 1'
#
loop_
_entity.id
_entity.type
_entity.pdbx_description
1 polymer ?
#
loop_
_entity_poly.entity_id
_entity_poly.type
_entity_poly.pdbx_seq_one_letter_code
_entity_poly.pdbx_strand_id
1 'polypeptide(L)'
;MEPLKLGNITLPHKAVFGPMAGFTDAPCRRLMAEHGAGFTVSEMVSSRALVYGDHKTVSLLKAEPNGAPYGVQIFGEVPEIMGQAAAAIEQYRFDFLDINMGCPAPKIVSGGAGSKLMLDPDVCGRIVEQVVQNTSRPVTVKMRKGWDADHITAVECAKACEQAGAVLVAVHARTREQMYTPGIDRSIVRKVKEAVHVPVLGNGDIHTAEDALTMMRETGCDGVMIARAALGAPWLFERVNAAIEGLPAPKEPNLQARMNALRRQVEEMVEQKGEFVAMPQARAQTMHYMKGLKGASALRRYCCELSHLEDIDTLIEAVFDQQRRAADADDNREIPFP
;
A
#
# COMPACT_ATOMS: atom_id res chain seq x y z
N MET A 1 20.24 9.90 -9.80
CA MET A 1 20.18 8.63 -9.01
C MET A 1 19.89 7.48 -9.97
N GLU A 2 20.49 6.30 -9.72
CA GLU A 2 20.17 5.12 -10.55
C GLU A 2 18.70 4.73 -10.44
N PRO A 3 18.09 4.24 -11.55
CA PRO A 3 16.72 3.77 -11.54
C PRO A 3 16.56 2.54 -10.62
N LEU A 4 15.46 2.46 -9.92
CA LEU A 4 15.13 1.29 -9.11
C LEU A 4 14.68 0.15 -10.01
N LYS A 5 15.25 -1.04 -9.82
CA LYS A 5 14.93 -2.24 -10.59
C LYS A 5 14.26 -3.30 -9.73
N LEU A 6 13.29 -3.98 -10.33
CA LEU A 6 12.60 -5.13 -9.78
C LEU A 6 12.86 -6.29 -10.76
N GLY A 7 13.97 -7.02 -10.55
CA GLY A 7 14.46 -7.97 -11.53
C GLY A 7 14.76 -7.30 -12.87
N ASN A 8 14.06 -7.71 -13.92
CA ASN A 8 14.16 -7.14 -15.28
C ASN A 8 13.26 -5.90 -15.50
N ILE A 9 12.44 -5.51 -14.52
CA ILE A 9 11.53 -4.38 -14.61
C ILE A 9 12.24 -3.13 -14.06
N THR A 10 12.35 -2.08 -14.85
CA THR A 10 12.79 -0.77 -14.39
C THR A 10 11.59 0.04 -13.93
N LEU A 11 11.61 0.48 -12.68
CA LEU A 11 10.52 1.27 -12.12
C LEU A 11 10.61 2.73 -12.58
N PRO A 12 9.48 3.37 -12.91
CA PRO A 12 9.46 4.79 -13.28
C PRO A 12 9.81 5.70 -12.10
N HIS A 13 9.48 5.27 -10.88
CA HIS A 13 9.69 6.07 -9.66
C HIS A 13 10.11 5.18 -8.48
N LYS A 14 10.72 5.83 -7.44
CA LYS A 14 11.21 5.15 -6.23
C LYS A 14 10.20 5.12 -5.07
N ALA A 15 9.12 5.88 -5.16
CA ALA A 15 8.00 5.80 -4.24
C ALA A 15 6.94 4.83 -4.78
N VAL A 16 6.61 3.78 -4.03
CA VAL A 16 5.70 2.72 -4.46
C VAL A 16 4.50 2.58 -3.54
N PHE A 17 3.38 2.07 -4.04
CA PHE A 17 2.15 1.91 -3.25
C PHE A 17 2.06 0.53 -2.60
N GLY A 18 2.00 0.52 -1.27
CA GLY A 18 1.93 -0.72 -0.49
C GLY A 18 0.52 -1.32 -0.41
N PRO A 19 0.39 -2.67 -0.39
CA PRO A 19 -0.89 -3.37 -0.32
C PRO A 19 -1.59 -3.19 1.02
N MET A 20 -2.91 -3.00 0.97
CA MET A 20 -3.79 -2.88 2.14
C MET A 20 -5.14 -3.53 1.85
N ALA A 21 -5.48 -4.60 2.59
CA ALA A 21 -6.76 -5.28 2.47
C ALA A 21 -7.93 -4.32 2.72
N GLY A 22 -8.93 -4.33 1.83
CA GLY A 22 -10.08 -3.45 1.87
C GLY A 22 -9.86 -2.05 1.27
N PHE A 23 -8.65 -1.73 0.79
CA PHE A 23 -8.30 -0.40 0.26
C PHE A 23 -7.63 -0.44 -1.11
N THR A 24 -6.75 -1.40 -1.37
CA THR A 24 -5.95 -1.41 -2.61
C THR A 24 -6.65 -2.16 -3.74
N ASP A 25 -7.92 -1.90 -3.95
CA ASP A 25 -8.68 -2.36 -5.11
C ASP A 25 -8.20 -1.69 -6.41
N ALA A 26 -8.69 -2.14 -7.57
CA ALA A 26 -8.19 -1.65 -8.84
C ALA A 26 -8.40 -0.14 -9.06
N PRO A 27 -9.55 0.49 -8.72
CA PRO A 27 -9.72 1.93 -8.79
C PRO A 27 -8.70 2.71 -7.94
N CYS A 28 -8.48 2.27 -6.70
CA CYS A 28 -7.49 2.87 -5.82
C CYS A 28 -6.07 2.75 -6.41
N ARG A 29 -5.67 1.58 -6.89
CA ARG A 29 -4.36 1.36 -7.51
C ARG A 29 -4.17 2.20 -8.77
N ARG A 30 -5.19 2.31 -9.62
CA ARG A 30 -5.17 3.15 -10.83
C ARG A 30 -4.88 4.60 -10.45
N LEU A 31 -5.61 5.13 -9.51
CA LEU A 31 -5.43 6.51 -9.04
C LEU A 31 -4.01 6.76 -8.51
N MET A 32 -3.46 5.84 -7.72
CA MET A 32 -2.09 5.96 -7.22
C MET A 32 -1.04 5.90 -8.33
N ALA A 33 -1.23 5.03 -9.33
CA ALA A 33 -0.33 4.90 -10.46
C ALA A 33 -0.32 6.17 -11.36
N GLU A 34 -1.49 6.75 -11.62
CA GLU A 34 -1.63 8.01 -12.36
C GLU A 34 -0.92 9.19 -11.66
N HIS A 35 -0.82 9.15 -10.34
CA HIS A 35 -0.07 10.12 -9.54
C HIS A 35 1.39 9.72 -9.28
N GLY A 36 1.92 8.75 -10.02
CA GLY A 36 3.35 8.43 -10.01
C GLY A 36 3.79 7.39 -8.97
N ALA A 37 2.91 6.50 -8.51
CA ALA A 37 3.39 5.33 -7.79
C ALA A 37 4.25 4.44 -8.70
N GLY A 38 5.48 4.15 -8.31
CA GLY A 38 6.44 3.40 -9.11
C GLY A 38 6.00 1.97 -9.43
N PHE A 39 5.22 1.36 -8.55
CA PHE A 39 4.40 0.17 -8.78
C PHE A 39 3.21 0.16 -7.82
N THR A 40 2.24 -0.70 -8.11
CA THR A 40 1.11 -1.01 -7.23
C THR A 40 0.98 -2.50 -6.99
N VAL A 41 0.38 -2.89 -5.85
CA VAL A 41 0.20 -4.30 -5.48
C VAL A 41 -1.26 -4.55 -5.11
N SER A 42 -1.80 -5.71 -5.51
CA SER A 42 -3.16 -6.13 -5.16
C SER A 42 -3.38 -6.22 -3.65
N GLU A 43 -4.62 -6.36 -3.23
CA GLU A 43 -4.91 -6.92 -1.92
C GLU A 43 -4.32 -8.33 -1.82
N MET A 44 -4.01 -8.78 -0.59
CA MET A 44 -3.41 -10.09 -0.41
C MET A 44 -4.40 -11.22 -0.71
N VAL A 45 -3.97 -12.19 -1.49
CA VAL A 45 -4.74 -13.32 -1.99
C VAL A 45 -4.30 -14.61 -1.31
N SER A 46 -5.25 -15.40 -0.81
CA SER A 46 -4.94 -16.67 -0.15
C SER A 46 -4.45 -17.72 -1.15
N SER A 47 -3.25 -18.26 -0.92
CA SER A 47 -2.70 -19.36 -1.73
C SER A 47 -3.60 -20.59 -1.72
N ARG A 48 -4.15 -20.96 -0.56
CA ARG A 48 -5.11 -22.07 -0.46
C ARG A 48 -6.37 -21.80 -1.28
N ALA A 49 -6.95 -20.59 -1.19
CA ALA A 49 -8.15 -20.25 -1.95
C ALA A 49 -7.90 -20.29 -3.47
N LEU A 50 -6.71 -19.91 -3.93
CA LEU A 50 -6.31 -20.01 -5.34
C LEU A 50 -6.23 -21.47 -5.79
N VAL A 51 -5.53 -22.31 -5.03
CA VAL A 51 -5.34 -23.74 -5.37
C VAL A 51 -6.67 -24.50 -5.37
N TYR A 52 -7.59 -24.15 -4.47
CA TYR A 52 -8.91 -24.80 -4.39
C TYR A 52 -10.00 -24.13 -5.25
N GLY A 53 -9.65 -23.15 -6.09
CA GLY A 53 -10.54 -22.60 -7.12
C GLY A 53 -11.63 -21.66 -6.60
N ASP A 54 -11.37 -20.87 -5.53
CA ASP A 54 -12.33 -19.89 -5.04
C ASP A 54 -12.49 -18.72 -6.02
N HIS A 55 -13.64 -18.66 -6.69
CA HIS A 55 -13.97 -17.62 -7.68
C HIS A 55 -13.93 -16.17 -7.12
N LYS A 56 -14.22 -15.97 -5.84
CA LYS A 56 -14.15 -14.64 -5.21
C LYS A 56 -12.69 -14.16 -5.11
N THR A 57 -11.79 -15.08 -4.85
CA THR A 57 -10.36 -14.82 -4.79
C THR A 57 -9.80 -14.41 -6.15
N VAL A 58 -10.27 -15.02 -7.22
CA VAL A 58 -9.86 -14.68 -8.60
C VAL A 58 -10.23 -13.22 -8.97
N SER A 59 -11.32 -12.69 -8.44
CA SER A 59 -11.70 -11.30 -8.71
C SER A 59 -10.67 -10.27 -8.20
N LEU A 60 -9.87 -10.61 -7.20
CA LEU A 60 -8.79 -9.76 -6.67
C LEU A 60 -7.56 -9.70 -7.59
N LEU A 61 -7.43 -10.66 -8.52
CA LEU A 61 -6.32 -10.75 -9.49
C LEU A 61 -6.49 -9.82 -10.69
N LYS A 62 -7.67 -9.19 -10.85
CA LYS A 62 -7.93 -8.33 -12.00
C LYS A 62 -6.90 -7.23 -12.09
N ALA A 63 -6.10 -7.28 -13.16
CA ALA A 63 -5.18 -6.23 -13.54
C ALA A 63 -5.93 -5.22 -14.40
N GLU A 64 -5.68 -3.94 -14.13
CA GLU A 64 -6.04 -2.88 -15.04
C GLU A 64 -4.77 -2.17 -15.50
N PRO A 65 -4.63 -1.91 -16.82
CA PRO A 65 -3.51 -1.12 -17.32
C PRO A 65 -3.57 0.27 -16.69
N ASN A 66 -2.56 0.65 -15.93
CA ASN A 66 -2.53 1.93 -15.22
C ASN A 66 -1.20 2.67 -15.39
N GLY A 67 -0.35 2.22 -16.33
CA GLY A 67 0.94 2.87 -16.61
C GLY A 67 2.08 2.57 -15.63
N ALA A 68 1.80 1.88 -14.52
CA ALA A 68 2.81 1.41 -13.57
C ALA A 68 2.83 -0.12 -13.50
N PRO A 69 3.95 -0.77 -13.18
CA PRO A 69 4.02 -2.20 -12.91
C PRO A 69 3.02 -2.62 -11.83
N TYR A 70 2.33 -3.72 -12.08
CA TYR A 70 1.30 -4.28 -11.19
C TYR A 70 1.72 -5.63 -10.63
N GLY A 71 1.79 -5.73 -9.30
CA GLY A 71 2.05 -6.98 -8.58
C GLY A 71 0.80 -7.61 -8.00
N VAL A 72 0.77 -8.95 -7.99
CA VAL A 72 -0.20 -9.73 -7.22
C VAL A 72 0.46 -10.14 -5.91
N GLN A 73 -0.20 -9.86 -4.77
CA GLN A 73 0.30 -10.32 -3.48
C GLN A 73 -0.40 -11.59 -3.04
N ILE A 74 0.35 -12.66 -2.77
CA ILE A 74 -0.16 -13.91 -2.19
C ILE A 74 0.30 -14.08 -0.75
N PHE A 75 -0.48 -14.81 0.04
CA PHE A 75 -0.12 -15.22 1.41
C PHE A 75 -0.48 -16.68 1.68
N GLY A 76 0.31 -17.32 2.49
CA GLY A 76 0.15 -18.69 2.93
C GLY A 76 1.30 -19.09 3.85
N GLU A 77 1.22 -20.27 4.45
CA GLU A 77 2.19 -20.79 5.41
C GLU A 77 2.88 -22.09 4.93
N VAL A 78 2.36 -22.73 3.87
CA VAL A 78 2.88 -23.98 3.34
C VAL A 78 3.61 -23.72 2.02
N PRO A 79 4.94 -23.95 1.96
CA PRO A 79 5.75 -23.65 0.78
C PRO A 79 5.20 -24.26 -0.52
N GLU A 80 4.81 -25.54 -0.51
CA GLU A 80 4.31 -26.26 -1.69
C GLU A 80 2.99 -25.66 -2.20
N ILE A 81 2.09 -25.23 -1.29
CA ILE A 81 0.83 -24.58 -1.67
C ILE A 81 1.09 -23.18 -2.23
N MET A 82 2.09 -22.47 -1.70
CA MET A 82 2.51 -21.17 -2.22
C MET A 82 3.06 -21.30 -3.66
N GLY A 83 3.87 -22.32 -3.93
CA GLY A 83 4.34 -22.65 -5.28
C GLY A 83 3.19 -23.00 -6.23
N GLN A 84 2.25 -23.86 -5.82
CA GLN A 84 1.06 -24.20 -6.62
C GLN A 84 0.20 -22.95 -6.91
N ALA A 85 0.04 -22.07 -5.93
CA ALA A 85 -0.69 -20.81 -6.12
C ALA A 85 0.03 -19.90 -7.14
N ALA A 86 1.36 -19.82 -7.09
CA ALA A 86 2.15 -19.05 -8.05
C ALA A 86 1.92 -19.58 -9.49
N ALA A 87 1.99 -20.88 -9.70
CA ALA A 87 1.69 -21.51 -10.99
C ALA A 87 0.25 -21.24 -11.45
N ALA A 88 -0.72 -21.31 -10.55
CA ALA A 88 -2.14 -21.12 -10.86
C ALA A 88 -2.47 -19.71 -11.35
N ILE A 89 -1.71 -18.69 -10.92
CA ILE A 89 -1.96 -17.30 -11.31
C ILE A 89 -1.19 -16.87 -12.56
N GLU A 90 -0.26 -17.65 -13.11
CA GLU A 90 0.49 -17.32 -14.32
C GLU A 90 -0.39 -17.03 -15.54
N GLN A 91 -1.59 -17.57 -15.60
CA GLN A 91 -2.57 -17.30 -16.66
C GLN A 91 -3.18 -15.88 -16.59
N TYR A 92 -3.01 -15.17 -15.47
CA TYR A 92 -3.53 -13.81 -15.30
C TYR A 92 -2.47 -12.77 -15.67
N ARG A 93 -2.92 -11.54 -15.90
CA ARG A 93 -2.02 -10.44 -16.24
C ARG A 93 -1.50 -9.79 -14.94
N PHE A 94 -0.20 -9.85 -14.72
CA PHE A 94 0.54 -9.13 -13.70
C PHE A 94 2.01 -9.06 -14.10
N ASP A 95 2.77 -8.17 -13.50
CA ASP A 95 4.18 -7.95 -13.85
C ASP A 95 5.14 -8.63 -12.88
N PHE A 96 4.77 -8.74 -11.59
CA PHE A 96 5.57 -9.41 -10.56
C PHE A 96 4.68 -10.02 -9.46
N LEU A 97 5.23 -10.97 -8.72
CA LEU A 97 4.54 -11.64 -7.61
C LEU A 97 5.13 -11.16 -6.29
N ASP A 98 4.28 -10.71 -5.36
CA ASP A 98 4.69 -10.29 -4.03
C ASP A 98 4.22 -11.28 -2.96
N ILE A 99 5.09 -11.59 -1.99
CA ILE A 99 4.79 -12.52 -0.89
C ILE A 99 4.56 -11.72 0.38
N ASN A 100 3.40 -11.92 1.02
CA ASN A 100 3.08 -11.30 2.29
C ASN A 100 3.70 -12.04 3.47
N MET A 101 4.68 -11.41 4.12
CA MET A 101 5.28 -11.86 5.39
C MET A 101 5.12 -10.81 6.50
N GLY A 102 4.12 -9.90 6.36
CA GLY A 102 3.99 -8.76 7.27
C GLY A 102 2.59 -8.51 7.82
N CYS A 103 1.55 -9.21 7.36
CA CYS A 103 0.19 -9.02 7.86
C CYS A 103 0.08 -9.40 9.34
N PRO A 104 -0.37 -8.47 10.22
CA PRO A 104 -0.46 -8.73 11.65
C PRO A 104 -1.84 -9.25 12.08
N ALA A 105 -2.81 -9.34 11.15
CA ALA A 105 -4.21 -9.63 11.46
C ALA A 105 -4.36 -10.99 12.15
N PRO A 106 -5.11 -11.07 13.28
CA PRO A 106 -5.27 -12.31 14.05
C PRO A 106 -5.67 -13.53 13.21
N LYS A 107 -6.63 -13.34 12.28
CA LYS A 107 -7.10 -14.40 11.37
C LYS A 107 -6.01 -14.96 10.46
N ILE A 108 -5.03 -14.15 10.08
CA ILE A 108 -3.92 -14.55 9.20
C ILE A 108 -2.83 -15.25 10.01
N VAL A 109 -2.41 -14.63 11.12
CA VAL A 109 -1.31 -15.15 11.94
C VAL A 109 -1.68 -16.41 12.73
N SER A 110 -2.97 -16.60 13.07
CA SER A 110 -3.43 -17.85 13.70
C SER A 110 -3.33 -19.04 12.75
N GLY A 111 -3.40 -18.81 11.43
CA GLY A 111 -3.17 -19.82 10.41
C GLY A 111 -1.69 -20.08 10.08
N GLY A 112 -0.76 -19.36 10.71
CA GLY A 112 0.69 -19.52 10.46
C GLY A 112 1.26 -18.57 9.41
N ALA A 113 0.42 -17.81 8.69
CA ALA A 113 0.83 -16.93 7.58
C ALA A 113 1.14 -15.50 8.02
N GLY A 114 1.48 -14.65 7.06
CA GLY A 114 1.77 -13.24 7.31
C GLY A 114 2.98 -13.05 8.20
N SER A 115 2.90 -12.16 9.20
CA SER A 115 4.02 -11.88 10.11
C SER A 115 4.43 -13.06 11.01
N LYS A 116 3.60 -14.09 11.12
CA LYS A 116 3.95 -15.33 11.85
C LYS A 116 5.12 -16.07 11.21
N LEU A 117 5.24 -16.01 9.87
CA LEU A 117 6.35 -16.60 9.11
C LEU A 117 7.72 -16.09 9.58
N MET A 118 7.79 -14.84 10.03
CA MET A 118 9.06 -14.21 10.44
C MET A 118 9.67 -14.83 11.72
N LEU A 119 8.96 -15.70 12.42
CA LEU A 119 9.54 -16.49 13.53
C LEU A 119 10.48 -17.59 13.03
N ASP A 120 10.43 -17.94 11.74
CA ASP A 120 11.25 -18.99 11.13
C ASP A 120 11.77 -18.50 9.77
N PRO A 121 13.00 -17.92 9.72
CA PRO A 121 13.61 -17.46 8.48
C PRO A 121 13.78 -18.56 7.43
N ASP A 122 13.98 -19.82 7.82
CA ASP A 122 14.12 -20.95 6.89
C ASP A 122 12.79 -21.23 6.17
N VAL A 123 11.66 -21.10 6.86
CA VAL A 123 10.32 -21.19 6.24
C VAL A 123 10.13 -20.04 5.25
N CYS A 124 10.55 -18.82 5.59
CA CYS A 124 10.50 -17.69 4.67
C CYS A 124 11.27 -18.00 3.37
N GLY A 125 12.50 -18.52 3.49
CA GLY A 125 13.31 -18.93 2.34
C GLY A 125 12.64 -20.02 1.50
N ARG A 126 12.16 -21.10 2.12
CA ARG A 126 11.48 -22.19 1.40
C ARG A 126 10.22 -21.73 0.66
N ILE A 127 9.45 -20.83 1.25
CA ILE A 127 8.27 -20.24 0.57
C ILE A 127 8.70 -19.50 -0.68
N VAL A 128 9.71 -18.61 -0.58
CA VAL A 128 10.22 -17.87 -1.73
C VAL A 128 10.76 -18.81 -2.80
N GLU A 129 11.56 -19.82 -2.43
CA GLU A 129 12.10 -20.82 -3.34
C GLU A 129 10.98 -21.51 -4.14
N GLN A 130 9.96 -22.02 -3.46
CA GLN A 130 8.82 -22.66 -4.11
C GLN A 130 8.06 -21.72 -5.03
N VAL A 131 7.89 -20.47 -4.67
CA VAL A 131 7.24 -19.47 -5.51
C VAL A 131 8.11 -19.17 -6.74
N VAL A 132 9.40 -18.92 -6.58
CA VAL A 132 10.35 -18.63 -7.68
C VAL A 132 10.42 -19.78 -8.68
N GLN A 133 10.40 -21.04 -8.22
CA GLN A 133 10.41 -22.21 -9.08
C GLN A 133 9.13 -22.40 -9.91
N ASN A 134 8.02 -21.76 -9.51
CA ASN A 134 6.70 -21.94 -10.10
C ASN A 134 6.12 -20.69 -10.78
N THR A 135 6.92 -19.63 -10.96
CA THR A 135 6.53 -18.43 -11.70
C THR A 135 7.64 -18.00 -12.66
N SER A 136 7.26 -17.42 -13.78
CA SER A 136 8.18 -16.75 -14.71
C SER A 136 8.43 -15.28 -14.32
N ARG A 137 7.72 -14.76 -13.33
CA ARG A 137 7.72 -13.35 -12.94
C ARG A 137 8.74 -13.08 -11.82
N PRO A 138 9.29 -11.86 -11.73
CA PRO A 138 10.06 -11.46 -10.57
C PRO A 138 9.28 -11.64 -9.26
N VAL A 139 9.93 -12.13 -8.21
CA VAL A 139 9.32 -12.35 -6.89
C VAL A 139 9.84 -11.33 -5.90
N THR A 140 8.93 -10.66 -5.19
CA THR A 140 9.23 -9.69 -4.13
C THR A 140 8.67 -10.16 -2.79
N VAL A 141 9.18 -9.60 -1.71
CA VAL A 141 8.71 -9.94 -0.36
C VAL A 141 8.41 -8.67 0.42
N LYS A 142 7.23 -8.63 1.06
CA LYS A 142 6.90 -7.58 2.01
C LYS A 142 6.84 -8.15 3.43
N MET A 143 7.71 -7.63 4.32
CA MET A 143 7.85 -8.11 5.69
C MET A 143 7.76 -6.99 6.73
N ARG A 144 7.73 -7.36 8.00
CA ARG A 144 7.90 -6.47 9.16
C ARG A 144 9.33 -6.58 9.71
N LYS A 145 9.63 -5.84 10.80
CA LYS A 145 10.92 -5.94 11.48
C LYS A 145 11.07 -7.24 12.30
N GLY A 146 9.94 -7.89 12.64
CA GLY A 146 9.88 -9.11 13.42
C GLY A 146 8.49 -9.32 14.01
N TRP A 147 8.38 -10.28 14.92
CA TRP A 147 7.13 -10.64 15.61
C TRP A 147 6.86 -9.73 16.81
N ASP A 148 7.79 -9.66 17.76
CA ASP A 148 7.77 -8.87 18.99
C ASP A 148 9.17 -8.30 19.29
N ALA A 149 9.39 -7.80 20.50
CA ALA A 149 10.66 -7.22 20.89
C ALA A 149 11.81 -8.25 21.00
N ASP A 150 11.49 -9.49 21.30
CA ASP A 150 12.45 -10.58 21.48
C ASP A 150 12.75 -11.32 20.16
N HIS A 151 11.87 -11.16 19.16
CA HIS A 151 11.96 -11.83 17.86
C HIS A 151 12.05 -10.79 16.74
N ILE A 152 13.20 -10.12 16.64
CA ILE A 152 13.55 -9.18 15.57
C ILE A 152 14.36 -9.92 14.51
N THR A 153 13.69 -10.41 13.48
CA THR A 153 14.25 -11.40 12.52
C THR A 153 14.30 -10.88 11.07
N ALA A 154 14.07 -9.59 10.85
CA ALA A 154 13.99 -9.04 9.48
C ALA A 154 15.27 -9.27 8.66
N VAL A 155 16.45 -9.22 9.30
CA VAL A 155 17.74 -9.40 8.61
C VAL A 155 17.89 -10.85 8.15
N GLU A 156 17.62 -11.80 9.03
CA GLU A 156 17.71 -13.22 8.75
C GLU A 156 16.69 -13.63 7.68
N CYS A 157 15.44 -13.17 7.82
CA CYS A 157 14.39 -13.42 6.83
C CYS A 157 14.74 -12.81 5.46
N ALA A 158 15.25 -11.59 5.42
CA ALA A 158 15.63 -10.94 4.16
C ALA A 158 16.75 -11.69 3.43
N LYS A 159 17.78 -12.15 4.18
CA LYS A 159 18.86 -12.99 3.62
C LYS A 159 18.33 -14.30 3.07
N ALA A 160 17.49 -15.01 3.82
CA ALA A 160 16.88 -16.27 3.38
C ALA A 160 16.03 -16.06 2.11
N CYS A 161 15.25 -14.97 2.05
CA CYS A 161 14.44 -14.63 0.88
C CYS A 161 15.32 -14.29 -0.34
N GLU A 162 16.39 -13.49 -0.17
CA GLU A 162 17.33 -13.17 -1.26
C GLU A 162 18.00 -14.43 -1.81
N GLN A 163 18.52 -15.29 -0.94
CA GLN A 163 19.16 -16.56 -1.32
C GLN A 163 18.20 -17.48 -2.08
N ALA A 164 16.92 -17.43 -1.76
CA ALA A 164 15.87 -18.17 -2.44
C ALA A 164 15.38 -17.54 -3.76
N GLY A 165 15.89 -16.36 -4.13
CA GLY A 165 15.62 -15.72 -5.42
C GLY A 165 14.65 -14.53 -5.38
N ALA A 166 14.32 -13.99 -4.21
CA ALA A 166 13.60 -12.71 -4.13
C ALA A 166 14.47 -11.60 -4.73
N VAL A 167 13.85 -10.73 -5.56
CA VAL A 167 14.54 -9.65 -6.27
C VAL A 167 14.36 -8.27 -5.66
N LEU A 168 13.53 -8.16 -4.61
CA LEU A 168 13.28 -6.95 -3.85
C LEU A 168 12.65 -7.29 -2.50
N VAL A 169 13.01 -6.55 -1.45
CA VAL A 169 12.42 -6.69 -0.11
C VAL A 169 11.88 -5.34 0.37
N ALA A 170 10.61 -5.31 0.80
CA ALA A 170 10.01 -4.15 1.46
C ALA A 170 9.86 -4.40 2.97
N VAL A 171 10.48 -3.54 3.80
CA VAL A 171 10.55 -3.72 5.26
C VAL A 171 9.70 -2.67 5.98
N HIS A 172 8.63 -3.10 6.66
CA HIS A 172 7.90 -2.26 7.58
C HIS A 172 8.62 -2.21 8.93
N ALA A 173 9.06 -1.04 9.33
CA ALA A 173 9.92 -0.80 10.49
C ALA A 173 9.19 -0.90 11.85
N ARG A 174 8.23 -1.82 11.97
CA ARG A 174 7.48 -2.22 13.19
C ARG A 174 7.41 -3.72 13.32
N THR A 175 7.34 -4.22 14.55
CA THR A 175 6.99 -5.62 14.82
C THR A 175 5.50 -5.88 14.58
N ARG A 176 5.11 -7.15 14.56
CA ARG A 176 3.69 -7.54 14.54
C ARG A 176 2.95 -7.00 15.76
N GLU A 177 3.55 -7.11 16.94
CA GLU A 177 2.94 -6.68 18.19
C GLU A 177 2.72 -5.16 18.25
N GLN A 178 3.65 -4.39 17.72
CA GLN A 178 3.51 -2.93 17.63
C GLN A 178 2.34 -2.48 16.75
N MET A 179 1.81 -3.33 15.89
CA MET A 179 0.70 -3.01 14.98
C MET A 179 0.92 -1.68 14.23
N TYR A 180 0.32 -0.60 14.74
CA TYR A 180 0.37 0.76 14.21
C TYR A 180 0.65 1.81 15.27
N THR A 181 1.17 1.42 16.43
CA THR A 181 1.57 2.38 17.49
C THR A 181 2.55 3.41 16.93
N PRO A 182 2.51 4.67 17.40
CA PRO A 182 3.42 5.70 16.93
C PRO A 182 4.90 5.33 17.13
N GLY A 183 5.73 5.80 16.19
CA GLY A 183 7.18 5.54 16.18
C GLY A 183 7.57 4.27 15.44
N ILE A 184 8.57 4.41 14.58
CA ILE A 184 9.18 3.33 13.81
C ILE A 184 10.66 3.23 14.13
N ASP A 185 11.20 2.05 13.97
CA ASP A 185 12.65 1.80 14.11
C ASP A 185 13.30 1.71 12.73
N ARG A 186 13.74 2.86 12.20
CA ARG A 186 14.42 2.92 10.89
C ARG A 186 15.74 2.14 10.87
N SER A 187 16.36 1.89 12.04
CA SER A 187 17.62 1.17 12.10
C SER A 187 17.54 -0.25 11.52
N ILE A 188 16.35 -0.89 11.64
CA ILE A 188 16.17 -2.23 11.05
C ILE A 188 16.19 -2.22 9.53
N VAL A 189 15.64 -1.17 8.90
CA VAL A 189 15.68 -1.01 7.43
C VAL A 189 17.13 -0.87 6.96
N ARG A 190 17.95 -0.07 7.70
CA ARG A 190 19.38 0.05 7.44
C ARG A 190 20.09 -1.30 7.57
N LYS A 191 19.88 -2.03 8.67
CA LYS A 191 20.49 -3.34 8.90
C LYS A 191 20.13 -4.35 7.79
N VAL A 192 18.89 -4.33 7.31
CA VAL A 192 18.50 -5.16 6.18
C VAL A 192 19.22 -4.71 4.91
N LYS A 193 19.26 -3.39 4.62
CA LYS A 193 19.96 -2.86 3.44
C LYS A 193 21.45 -3.20 3.41
N GLU A 194 22.11 -3.18 4.56
CA GLU A 194 23.52 -3.56 4.71
C GLU A 194 23.75 -5.07 4.57
N ALA A 195 22.70 -5.89 4.74
CA ALA A 195 22.81 -7.34 4.81
C ALA A 195 22.43 -8.07 3.51
N VAL A 196 21.76 -7.39 2.56
CA VAL A 196 21.31 -7.95 1.28
C VAL A 196 21.77 -7.08 0.11
N HIS A 197 21.85 -7.69 -1.09
CA HIS A 197 22.28 -7.02 -2.33
C HIS A 197 21.07 -6.56 -3.17
N VAL A 198 19.91 -7.20 -3.00
CA VAL A 198 18.69 -6.79 -3.68
C VAL A 198 18.20 -5.44 -3.18
N PRO A 199 17.44 -4.69 -3.99
CA PRO A 199 16.83 -3.44 -3.56
C PRO A 199 15.97 -3.62 -2.31
N VAL A 200 16.08 -2.65 -1.39
CA VAL A 200 15.30 -2.58 -0.15
C VAL A 200 14.41 -1.34 -0.16
N LEU A 201 13.13 -1.53 0.10
CA LEU A 201 12.17 -0.44 0.30
C LEU A 201 11.89 -0.22 1.78
N GLY A 202 12.08 1.03 2.23
CA GLY A 202 11.69 1.44 3.58
C GLY A 202 10.18 1.71 3.67
N ASN A 203 9.52 1.14 4.68
CA ASN A 203 8.08 1.34 4.90
C ASN A 203 7.79 1.67 6.37
N GLY A 204 6.85 2.58 6.59
CA GLY A 204 6.35 3.01 7.90
C GLY A 204 6.42 4.53 8.08
N ASP A 205 5.31 5.11 8.55
CA ASP A 205 5.14 6.53 8.90
C ASP A 205 5.69 7.54 7.88
N ILE A 206 5.50 7.25 6.60
CA ILE A 206 5.80 8.16 5.50
C ILE A 206 4.52 8.92 5.18
N HIS A 207 4.41 10.15 5.69
CA HIS A 207 3.25 11.03 5.54
C HIS A 207 3.53 12.23 4.65
N THR A 208 4.82 12.57 4.48
CA THR A 208 5.29 13.72 3.72
C THR A 208 6.48 13.34 2.84
N ALA A 209 6.85 14.22 1.93
CA ALA A 209 8.07 14.08 1.14
C ALA A 209 9.33 14.06 2.03
N GLU A 210 9.37 14.86 3.10
CA GLU A 210 10.50 14.88 4.04
C GLU A 210 10.64 13.57 4.82
N ASP A 211 9.52 12.91 5.18
CA ASP A 211 9.58 11.59 5.82
C ASP A 211 10.23 10.56 4.88
N ALA A 212 9.92 10.63 3.58
CA ALA A 212 10.50 9.76 2.57
C ALA A 212 12.01 10.00 2.41
N LEU A 213 12.43 11.27 2.28
CA LEU A 213 13.85 11.64 2.22
C LEU A 213 14.60 11.22 3.50
N THR A 214 13.98 11.41 4.66
CA THR A 214 14.55 11.00 5.95
C THR A 214 14.72 9.48 6.02
N MET A 215 13.70 8.71 5.60
CA MET A 215 13.81 7.25 5.50
C MET A 215 15.00 6.85 4.63
N MET A 216 15.12 7.39 3.42
CA MET A 216 16.20 7.05 2.50
C MET A 216 17.58 7.49 3.03
N ARG A 217 17.70 8.70 3.55
CA ARG A 217 18.94 9.25 4.09
C ARG A 217 19.46 8.47 5.30
N GLU A 218 18.57 8.13 6.24
CA GLU A 218 18.97 7.45 7.48
C GLU A 218 19.23 5.96 7.29
N THR A 219 18.61 5.33 6.29
CA THR A 219 18.68 3.87 6.13
C THR A 219 19.50 3.42 4.93
N GLY A 220 19.72 4.30 3.95
CA GLY A 220 20.36 3.93 2.67
C GLY A 220 19.46 3.06 1.77
N CYS A 221 18.16 2.92 2.08
CA CYS A 221 17.25 2.12 1.25
C CYS A 221 17.09 2.72 -0.16
N ASP A 222 16.75 1.88 -1.12
CA ASP A 222 16.73 2.22 -2.56
C ASP A 222 15.48 2.97 -2.98
N GLY A 223 14.43 2.90 -2.17
CA GLY A 223 13.16 3.58 -2.37
C GLY A 223 12.27 3.45 -1.15
N VAL A 224 11.04 3.96 -1.24
CA VAL A 224 10.08 3.98 -0.14
C VAL A 224 8.74 3.38 -0.54
N MET A 225 8.11 2.66 0.40
CA MET A 225 6.76 2.17 0.23
C MET A 225 5.79 2.97 1.08
N ILE A 226 4.86 3.67 0.41
CA ILE A 226 3.82 4.48 1.04
C ILE A 226 2.52 3.65 1.07
N ALA A 227 1.80 3.68 2.18
CA ALA A 227 0.54 2.98 2.34
C ALA A 227 -0.56 3.96 2.78
N ARG A 228 -0.96 3.94 4.05
CA ARG A 228 -2.10 4.69 4.61
C ARG A 228 -2.11 6.20 4.30
N ALA A 229 -0.94 6.81 4.17
CA ALA A 229 -0.83 8.25 3.92
C ALA A 229 -1.31 8.66 2.53
N ALA A 230 -1.20 7.77 1.54
CA ALA A 230 -1.65 8.01 0.18
C ALA A 230 -3.17 7.87 0.01
N LEU A 231 -3.87 7.17 0.92
CA LEU A 231 -5.32 7.04 0.85
C LEU A 231 -5.97 8.41 0.96
N GLY A 232 -6.79 8.77 -0.03
CA GLY A 232 -7.41 10.08 -0.17
C GLY A 232 -6.44 11.24 -0.48
N ALA A 233 -5.17 10.91 -0.73
CA ALA A 233 -4.11 11.86 -1.08
C ALA A 233 -3.11 11.27 -2.09
N PRO A 234 -3.55 10.81 -3.28
CA PRO A 234 -2.68 10.14 -4.26
C PRO A 234 -1.53 11.05 -4.75
N TRP A 235 -1.74 12.36 -4.82
CA TRP A 235 -0.71 13.37 -5.15
C TRP A 235 0.51 13.37 -4.23
N LEU A 236 0.48 12.62 -3.13
CA LEU A 236 1.64 12.43 -2.27
C LEU A 236 2.79 11.77 -3.05
N PHE A 237 2.50 10.88 -4.00
CA PHE A 237 3.52 10.25 -4.84
C PHE A 237 4.28 11.26 -5.71
N GLU A 238 3.57 12.18 -6.36
CA GLU A 238 4.20 13.24 -7.17
C GLU A 238 5.15 14.10 -6.34
N ARG A 239 4.73 14.45 -5.13
CA ARG A 239 5.52 15.27 -4.20
C ARG A 239 6.74 14.52 -3.68
N VAL A 240 6.58 13.26 -3.33
CA VAL A 240 7.69 12.40 -2.87
C VAL A 240 8.69 12.18 -3.99
N ASN A 241 8.23 11.86 -5.20
CA ASN A 241 9.11 11.65 -6.34
C ASN A 241 9.87 12.92 -6.70
N ALA A 242 9.20 14.08 -6.76
CA ALA A 242 9.87 15.36 -6.99
C ALA A 242 10.96 15.62 -5.95
N ALA A 243 10.70 15.37 -4.68
CA ALA A 243 11.69 15.54 -3.62
C ALA A 243 12.88 14.57 -3.76
N ILE A 244 12.64 13.31 -4.09
CA ILE A 244 13.68 12.30 -4.35
C ILE A 244 14.56 12.73 -5.55
N GLU A 245 13.96 13.32 -6.58
CA GLU A 245 14.65 13.75 -7.79
C GLU A 245 15.27 15.16 -7.65
N GLY A 246 15.07 15.85 -6.52
CA GLY A 246 15.56 17.21 -6.29
C GLY A 246 14.82 18.28 -7.12
N LEU A 247 13.59 17.99 -7.53
CA LEU A 247 12.72 18.87 -8.29
C LEU A 247 11.82 19.70 -7.36
N PRO A 248 11.31 20.85 -7.82
CA PRO A 248 10.34 21.64 -7.08
C PRO A 248 9.08 20.81 -6.76
N ALA A 249 8.58 20.92 -5.54
CA ALA A 249 7.36 20.22 -5.13
C ALA A 249 6.16 20.69 -5.98
N PRO A 250 5.38 19.77 -6.56
CA PRO A 250 4.11 20.09 -7.19
C PRO A 250 3.15 20.78 -6.21
N LYS A 251 2.29 21.67 -6.73
CA LYS A 251 1.24 22.29 -5.93
C LYS A 251 0.26 21.22 -5.43
N GLU A 252 -0.18 21.37 -4.20
CA GLU A 252 -1.28 20.56 -3.71
C GLU A 252 -2.56 20.82 -4.51
N PRO A 253 -3.35 19.77 -4.82
CA PRO A 253 -4.61 19.96 -5.50
C PRO A 253 -5.55 20.79 -4.64
N ASN A 254 -6.32 21.66 -5.30
CA ASN A 254 -7.38 22.39 -4.63
C ASN A 254 -8.52 21.44 -4.19
N LEU A 255 -9.46 21.97 -3.41
CA LEU A 255 -10.57 21.18 -2.90
C LEU A 255 -11.39 20.52 -4.02
N GLN A 256 -11.62 21.22 -5.13
CA GLN A 256 -12.38 20.69 -6.27
C GLN A 256 -11.68 19.47 -6.89
N ALA A 257 -10.37 19.56 -7.14
CA ALA A 257 -9.60 18.44 -7.69
C ALA A 257 -9.60 17.23 -6.74
N ARG A 258 -9.51 17.49 -5.41
CA ARG A 258 -9.63 16.44 -4.39
C ARG A 258 -10.99 15.76 -4.40
N MET A 259 -12.09 16.51 -4.53
CA MET A 259 -13.44 15.94 -4.60
C MET A 259 -13.69 15.22 -5.93
N ASN A 260 -13.12 15.70 -7.02
CA ASN A 260 -13.18 15.00 -8.31
C ASN A 260 -12.47 13.63 -8.25
N ALA A 261 -11.31 13.55 -7.59
CA ALA A 261 -10.59 12.29 -7.38
C ALA A 261 -11.41 11.31 -6.52
N LEU A 262 -12.06 11.79 -5.45
CA LEU A 262 -12.96 10.99 -4.63
C LEU A 262 -14.13 10.44 -5.45
N ARG A 263 -14.84 11.30 -6.18
CA ARG A 263 -15.98 10.93 -7.04
C ARG A 263 -15.56 9.84 -8.03
N ARG A 264 -14.53 10.12 -8.81
CA ARG A 264 -14.02 9.19 -9.82
C ARG A 264 -13.68 7.82 -9.23
N GLN A 265 -13.00 7.79 -8.07
CA GLN A 265 -12.66 6.52 -7.43
C GLN A 265 -13.91 5.72 -7.07
N VAL A 266 -14.96 6.35 -6.54
CA VAL A 266 -16.20 5.66 -6.17
C VAL A 266 -17.00 5.22 -7.39
N GLU A 267 -17.10 6.06 -8.43
CA GLU A 267 -17.73 5.70 -9.71
C GLU A 267 -17.08 4.45 -10.32
N GLU A 268 -15.75 4.40 -10.39
CA GLU A 268 -15.01 3.23 -10.87
C GLU A 268 -15.22 1.98 -9.98
N MET A 269 -15.34 2.16 -8.65
CA MET A 269 -15.67 1.05 -7.75
C MET A 269 -17.05 0.48 -8.06
N VAL A 270 -18.05 1.35 -8.29
CA VAL A 270 -19.42 0.95 -8.64
C VAL A 270 -19.45 0.25 -10.00
N GLU A 271 -18.74 0.77 -10.99
CA GLU A 271 -18.63 0.16 -12.31
C GLU A 271 -18.05 -1.26 -12.24
N GLN A 272 -17.03 -1.48 -11.42
CA GLN A 272 -16.35 -2.77 -11.33
C GLN A 272 -17.05 -3.83 -10.49
N LYS A 273 -17.71 -3.42 -9.39
CA LYS A 273 -18.23 -4.33 -8.36
C LYS A 273 -19.76 -4.31 -8.25
N GLY A 274 -20.43 -3.34 -8.90
CA GLY A 274 -21.82 -3.01 -8.68
C GLY A 274 -22.02 -2.21 -7.38
N GLU A 275 -23.03 -1.37 -7.35
CA GLU A 275 -23.30 -0.42 -6.27
C GLU A 275 -23.46 -1.09 -4.90
N PHE A 276 -24.17 -2.22 -4.85
CA PHE A 276 -24.42 -2.97 -3.62
C PHE A 276 -23.13 -3.41 -2.89
N VAL A 277 -22.08 -3.73 -3.63
CA VAL A 277 -20.76 -4.14 -3.09
C VAL A 277 -19.85 -2.94 -2.90
N ALA A 278 -19.86 -2.00 -3.84
CA ALA A 278 -18.93 -0.87 -3.85
C ALA A 278 -19.23 0.15 -2.73
N MET A 279 -20.50 0.54 -2.52
CA MET A 279 -20.82 1.62 -1.59
C MET A 279 -20.48 1.32 -0.13
N PRO A 280 -20.72 0.13 0.44
CA PRO A 280 -20.20 -0.22 1.76
C PRO A 280 -18.66 -0.12 1.90
N GLN A 281 -17.92 -0.44 0.85
CA GLN A 281 -16.45 -0.32 0.83
C GLN A 281 -16.02 1.15 0.68
N ALA A 282 -16.73 1.93 -0.13
CA ALA A 282 -16.48 3.35 -0.34
C ALA A 282 -16.58 4.17 0.94
N ARG A 283 -17.40 3.77 1.92
CA ARG A 283 -17.48 4.42 3.24
C ARG A 283 -16.12 4.59 3.89
N ALA A 284 -15.33 3.53 3.95
CA ALA A 284 -13.99 3.58 4.53
C ALA A 284 -13.01 4.39 3.68
N GLN A 285 -13.08 4.26 2.37
CA GLN A 285 -12.17 4.95 1.45
C GLN A 285 -12.42 6.47 1.42
N THR A 286 -13.68 6.90 1.37
CA THR A 286 -14.05 8.33 1.36
C THR A 286 -13.64 9.08 2.64
N MET A 287 -13.64 8.41 3.80
CA MET A 287 -13.16 9.01 5.05
C MET A 287 -11.73 9.54 4.97
N HIS A 288 -10.87 8.92 4.15
CA HIS A 288 -9.49 9.37 3.98
C HIS A 288 -9.41 10.72 3.25
N TYR A 289 -10.36 10.99 2.35
CA TYR A 289 -10.48 12.29 1.67
C TYR A 289 -10.91 13.43 2.61
N MET A 290 -11.48 13.11 3.77
CA MET A 290 -11.87 14.13 4.75
C MET A 290 -10.70 14.57 5.65
N LYS A 291 -9.56 13.88 5.59
CA LYS A 291 -8.39 14.19 6.43
C LYS A 291 -7.87 15.61 6.14
N GLY A 292 -7.67 16.40 7.20
CA GLY A 292 -7.16 17.77 7.11
C GLY A 292 -8.20 18.84 6.72
N LEU A 293 -9.44 18.45 6.43
CA LEU A 293 -10.53 19.42 6.21
C LEU A 293 -11.06 19.96 7.55
N LYS A 294 -11.46 21.22 7.57
CA LYS A 294 -12.15 21.80 8.72
C LYS A 294 -13.51 21.09 8.89
N GLY A 295 -13.83 20.69 10.12
CA GLY A 295 -15.06 19.92 10.39
C GLY A 295 -15.02 18.45 9.94
N ALA A 296 -13.83 17.87 9.74
CA ALA A 296 -13.66 16.50 9.25
C ALA A 296 -14.45 15.43 10.04
N SER A 297 -14.67 15.62 11.35
CA SER A 297 -15.47 14.68 12.16
C SER A 297 -16.94 14.66 11.75
N ALA A 298 -17.54 15.81 11.46
CA ALA A 298 -18.91 15.92 10.96
C ALA A 298 -19.03 15.33 9.53
N LEU A 299 -18.05 15.60 8.66
CA LEU A 299 -18.00 15.09 7.30
C LEU A 299 -17.90 13.56 7.24
N ARG A 300 -17.19 12.92 8.20
CA ARG A 300 -17.11 11.46 8.29
C ARG A 300 -18.47 10.79 8.52
N ARG A 301 -19.43 11.49 9.12
CA ARG A 301 -20.78 10.98 9.27
C ARG A 301 -21.42 10.71 7.89
N TYR A 302 -21.32 11.68 6.96
CA TYR A 302 -21.81 11.49 5.60
C TYR A 302 -21.12 10.31 4.91
N CYS A 303 -19.80 10.12 5.12
CA CYS A 303 -19.12 8.96 4.59
C CYS A 303 -19.69 7.63 5.11
N CYS A 304 -20.13 7.55 6.38
CA CYS A 304 -20.72 6.34 6.95
C CYS A 304 -22.12 6.03 6.39
N GLU A 305 -22.85 7.04 5.91
CA GLU A 305 -24.23 6.95 5.45
C GLU A 305 -24.33 6.59 3.94
N LEU A 306 -23.22 6.58 3.20
CA LEU A 306 -23.19 6.26 1.77
C LEU A 306 -23.82 4.88 1.49
N SER A 307 -24.84 4.84 0.63
CA SER A 307 -25.58 3.64 0.25
C SER A 307 -25.79 3.56 -1.27
N HIS A 308 -25.91 4.69 -1.93
CA HIS A 308 -26.06 4.85 -3.36
C HIS A 308 -24.99 5.79 -3.92
N LEU A 309 -24.71 5.67 -5.21
CA LEU A 309 -23.70 6.52 -5.87
C LEU A 309 -24.07 8.00 -5.77
N GLU A 310 -25.35 8.32 -5.85
CA GLU A 310 -25.89 9.69 -5.71
C GLU A 310 -25.56 10.35 -4.35
N ASP A 311 -25.35 9.56 -3.31
CA ASP A 311 -24.98 10.07 -1.97
C ASP A 311 -23.61 10.78 -1.99
N ILE A 312 -22.78 10.50 -3.01
CA ILE A 312 -21.48 11.16 -3.21
C ILE A 312 -21.67 12.64 -3.52
N ASP A 313 -22.74 13.03 -4.22
CA ASP A 313 -23.07 14.43 -4.49
C ASP A 313 -23.37 15.16 -3.20
N THR A 314 -24.21 14.57 -2.36
CA THR A 314 -24.55 15.10 -1.02
C THR A 314 -23.31 15.25 -0.13
N LEU A 315 -22.40 14.26 -0.15
CA LEU A 315 -21.13 14.34 0.59
C LEU A 315 -20.26 15.50 0.07
N ILE A 316 -20.10 15.63 -1.24
CA ILE A 316 -19.29 16.69 -1.86
C ILE A 316 -19.86 18.07 -1.55
N GLU A 317 -21.18 18.26 -1.66
CA GLU A 317 -21.86 19.50 -1.29
C GLU A 317 -21.61 19.85 0.18
N ALA A 318 -21.78 18.88 1.08
CA ALA A 318 -21.51 19.08 2.50
C ALA A 318 -20.04 19.47 2.78
N VAL A 319 -19.08 18.93 2.02
CA VAL A 319 -17.67 19.31 2.12
C VAL A 319 -17.50 20.78 1.75
N PHE A 320 -18.02 21.22 0.59
CA PHE A 320 -17.89 22.62 0.17
C PHE A 320 -18.56 23.60 1.14
N ASP A 321 -19.77 23.26 1.62
CA ASP A 321 -20.48 24.07 2.60
C ASP A 321 -19.72 24.21 3.91
N GLN A 322 -19.16 23.09 4.40
CA GLN A 322 -18.38 23.11 5.63
C GLN A 322 -17.10 23.95 5.49
N GLN A 323 -16.41 23.90 4.34
CA GLN A 323 -15.23 24.72 4.12
C GLN A 323 -15.58 26.21 3.97
N ARG A 324 -16.69 26.58 3.29
CA ARG A 324 -17.18 27.97 3.22
C ARG A 324 -17.48 28.53 4.60
N ARG A 325 -18.29 27.84 5.39
CA ARG A 325 -18.62 28.25 6.78
C ARG A 325 -17.38 28.44 7.66
N ALA A 326 -16.37 27.60 7.44
CA ALA A 326 -15.13 27.70 8.19
C ALA A 326 -14.29 28.93 7.77
N ALA A 327 -14.29 29.27 6.50
CA ALA A 327 -13.63 30.50 5.99
C ALA A 327 -14.30 31.77 6.55
N ASP A 328 -15.65 31.85 6.46
CA ASP A 328 -16.43 32.96 6.99
C ASP A 328 -16.22 33.15 8.52
N ALA A 329 -16.08 32.08 9.26
CA ALA A 329 -15.83 32.11 10.70
C ALA A 329 -14.41 32.60 11.06
N ASP A 330 -13.41 32.34 10.21
CA ASP A 330 -12.05 32.84 10.40
C ASP A 330 -11.95 34.34 10.06
N ASP A 331 -12.56 34.78 8.96
CA ASP A 331 -12.62 36.21 8.57
C ASP A 331 -13.28 37.07 9.65
N ASN A 332 -14.32 36.54 10.32
CA ASN A 332 -14.99 37.27 11.40
C ASN A 332 -14.19 37.34 12.72
N ARG A 333 -13.11 36.56 12.88
CA ARG A 333 -12.22 36.60 14.05
C ARG A 333 -11.07 37.60 13.91
N GLU A 334 -10.76 37.99 12.69
CA GLU A 334 -9.68 38.96 12.41
C GLU A 334 -10.10 40.41 12.48
N ILE A 335 -11.39 40.73 12.82
CA ILE A 335 -11.82 42.10 13.06
C ILE A 335 -11.43 42.47 14.50
N PRO A 336 -10.39 43.26 14.72
CA PRO A 336 -10.06 43.73 16.05
C PRO A 336 -11.20 44.63 16.51
N PHE A 337 -11.72 44.39 17.71
CA PHE A 337 -12.62 45.34 18.38
C PHE A 337 -11.88 46.67 18.52
N PRO A 338 -12.55 47.80 18.19
CA PRO A 338 -11.97 49.13 18.26
C PRO A 338 -11.61 49.51 19.70
#